data_3dd5df66e510338a2ce1e3ffdb3aa987
#
_entry.id   3dd5df66e510338a2ce1e3ffdb3aa987
#
_cell.length_a   1.000
_cell.length_b   1.000
_cell.length_c   1.000
_cell.angle_alpha   90.00
_cell.angle_beta   90.00
_cell.angle_gamma   90.00
#
_symmetry.space_group_name_H-M   'P 1'
#
loop_
_entity.id
_entity.type
_entity.pdbx_description
1 polymer ?
#
loop_
_entity_poly.entity_id
_entity_poly.type
_entity_poly.pdbx_seq_one_letter_code
_entity_poly.pdbx_strand_id
1 'polypeptide(L)'
;MRMQPDLPPLVNPAQARDPGDTGAVADTSAARHCGPVRAAGLAPMTVVSYNIHRAVGTDRRYRPDRIAAVLEELDADIVALQEVESGSSNDHTLEYLAGHTGMHVVSGFTRVHGNADYGNALLTRFAPEAVNQIDLTVKGCEPRGAIDATVACTAAGCASPLRVIATHLGLRPGERRHQVQQLLNYVATAHPLPTILLGDVNEWFLWGRPLRWLHAYFEQTPHTATFPSRLPVFALDRIWVSPRAHLVSVASHRSPLARVASDHLPLLACFELPAAALPGAA
;
A
#
# COMPACT_ATOMS: atom_id res chain seq x y z
N MET A 1 16.30 -43.98 -0.17
CA MET A 1 17.20 -43.07 0.56
C MET A 1 17.61 -41.98 -0.42
N ARG A 2 16.86 -40.86 -0.50
CA ARG A 2 17.16 -39.73 -1.37
C ARG A 2 17.71 -38.62 -0.49
N MET A 3 18.94 -38.23 -0.76
CA MET A 3 19.60 -37.11 -0.08
C MET A 3 18.90 -35.80 -0.43
N GLN A 4 18.49 -35.05 0.59
CA GLN A 4 18.11 -33.65 0.48
C GLN A 4 19.38 -32.81 0.23
N PRO A 5 19.31 -31.81 -0.63
CA PRO A 5 20.36 -30.80 -0.73
C PRO A 5 20.35 -29.88 0.48
N ASP A 6 21.49 -29.71 1.12
CA ASP A 6 21.72 -28.77 2.21
C ASP A 6 21.49 -27.35 1.75
N LEU A 7 20.57 -26.65 2.42
CA LEU A 7 20.40 -25.21 2.29
C LEU A 7 21.50 -24.51 3.11
N PRO A 8 22.13 -23.45 2.59
CA PRO A 8 23.10 -22.69 3.36
C PRO A 8 22.41 -21.96 4.54
N PRO A 9 23.13 -21.75 5.66
CA PRO A 9 22.57 -21.11 6.85
C PRO A 9 22.16 -19.67 6.55
N LEU A 10 20.96 -19.31 7.03
CA LEU A 10 20.42 -17.94 7.01
C LEU A 10 21.36 -17.03 7.81
N VAL A 11 22.06 -16.15 7.13
CA VAL A 11 22.83 -15.08 7.75
C VAL A 11 21.85 -13.98 8.15
N ASN A 12 21.75 -13.72 9.45
CA ASN A 12 20.95 -12.65 10.03
C ASN A 12 21.61 -11.28 9.70
N PRO A 13 21.00 -10.39 8.92
CA PRO A 13 21.61 -9.10 8.54
C PRO A 13 21.58 -8.04 9.66
N ALA A 14 21.13 -8.38 10.87
CA ALA A 14 20.98 -7.44 11.99
C ALA A 14 22.28 -7.20 12.80
N GLN A 15 23.45 -7.73 12.41
CA GLN A 15 24.69 -7.62 13.19
C GLN A 15 25.81 -6.80 12.55
N ALA A 16 25.53 -5.92 11.60
CA ALA A 16 26.56 -5.05 11.03
C ALA A 16 26.07 -3.60 10.87
N ARG A 17 25.72 -2.94 11.97
CA ARG A 17 25.66 -1.48 12.00
C ARG A 17 26.32 -0.97 13.26
N ASP A 18 27.40 -0.23 13.04
CA ASP A 18 28.16 0.50 14.06
C ASP A 18 27.29 1.64 14.63
N PRO A 19 27.18 1.81 15.98
CA PRO A 19 26.29 2.81 16.58
C PRO A 19 26.94 4.20 16.66
N GLY A 20 27.69 4.63 15.66
CA GLY A 20 28.53 5.85 15.72
C GLY A 20 28.20 6.95 14.70
N ASP A 21 27.23 6.79 13.80
CA ASP A 21 26.92 7.85 12.81
C ASP A 21 25.54 8.49 13.08
N THR A 22 25.53 9.55 13.87
CA THR A 22 24.40 10.46 14.06
C THR A 22 24.41 11.58 13.01
N GLY A 23 24.71 11.23 11.76
CA GLY A 23 24.52 12.11 10.62
C GLY A 23 23.04 12.10 10.21
N ALA A 24 22.41 13.27 10.21
CA ALA A 24 21.04 13.48 9.77
C ALA A 24 20.82 12.89 8.37
N VAL A 25 20.21 11.72 8.29
CA VAL A 25 19.78 11.12 7.02
C VAL A 25 18.42 11.73 6.67
N ALA A 26 18.46 12.93 6.12
CA ALA A 26 17.33 13.53 5.40
C ALA A 26 17.46 13.22 3.90
N ASP A 27 17.56 11.93 3.55
CA ASP A 27 17.37 11.50 2.16
C ASP A 27 16.20 10.50 2.14
N THR A 28 15.01 11.06 2.17
CA THR A 28 13.79 10.28 2.13
C THR A 28 13.56 9.79 0.70
N SER A 29 13.18 8.54 0.55
CA SER A 29 12.69 7.89 -0.67
C SER A 29 11.72 8.76 -1.48
N ALA A 30 10.92 9.56 -0.80
CA ALA A 30 10.03 10.55 -1.37
C ALA A 30 10.74 11.53 -2.33
N ALA A 31 11.97 11.96 -2.04
CA ALA A 31 12.71 12.88 -2.90
C ALA A 31 13.06 12.28 -4.27
N ARG A 32 13.23 10.97 -4.36
CA ARG A 32 13.56 10.28 -5.64
C ARG A 32 12.38 10.22 -6.59
N HIS A 33 11.16 10.11 -6.08
CA HIS A 33 9.94 9.93 -6.88
C HIS A 33 9.08 11.20 -6.96
N CYS A 34 9.11 12.03 -5.92
CA CYS A 34 8.26 13.22 -5.81
C CYS A 34 8.91 14.50 -6.34
N GLY A 35 10.22 14.49 -6.60
CA GLY A 35 10.97 15.71 -6.90
C GLY A 35 11.16 16.60 -5.65
N PRO A 36 11.69 17.83 -5.83
CA PRO A 36 11.98 18.71 -4.72
C PRO A 36 10.68 19.12 -3.99
N VAL A 37 10.75 19.20 -2.65
CA VAL A 37 9.67 19.71 -1.79
C VAL A 37 9.19 21.07 -2.30
N ARG A 38 7.89 21.23 -2.49
CA ARG A 38 7.31 22.43 -3.14
C ARG A 38 7.26 23.65 -2.22
N ALA A 39 7.17 23.44 -0.91
CA ALA A 39 7.09 24.54 0.06
C ALA A 39 7.87 24.20 1.33
N ALA A 40 8.45 25.24 1.95
CA ALA A 40 9.03 25.10 3.28
C ALA A 40 7.95 24.73 4.32
N GLY A 41 8.29 23.83 5.24
CA GLY A 41 7.35 23.39 6.28
C GLY A 41 6.43 22.23 5.87
N LEU A 42 6.72 21.53 4.75
CA LEU A 42 6.04 20.31 4.34
C LEU A 42 7.01 19.12 4.37
N ALA A 43 6.50 17.97 4.78
CA ALA A 43 7.21 16.70 4.76
C ALA A 43 6.70 15.87 3.57
N PRO A 44 7.57 15.52 2.60
CA PRO A 44 7.19 14.70 1.46
C PRO A 44 7.05 13.24 1.88
N MET A 45 6.05 12.55 1.33
CA MET A 45 5.73 11.16 1.60
C MET A 45 5.34 10.43 0.33
N THR A 46 5.60 9.13 0.29
CA THR A 46 5.21 8.24 -0.80
C THR A 46 4.31 7.12 -0.32
N VAL A 47 3.25 6.84 -1.08
CA VAL A 47 2.38 5.72 -0.83
C VAL A 47 2.12 4.92 -2.10
N VAL A 48 2.08 3.60 -1.98
CA VAL A 48 1.87 2.67 -3.08
C VAL A 48 0.65 1.80 -2.83
N SER A 49 -0.18 1.60 -3.85
CA SER A 49 -1.15 0.51 -3.95
C SER A 49 -0.64 -0.51 -4.95
N TYR A 50 -0.59 -1.78 -4.57
CA TYR A 50 -0.10 -2.84 -5.44
C TYR A 50 -0.84 -4.16 -5.23
N ASN A 51 -1.69 -4.55 -6.18
CA ASN A 51 -2.24 -5.88 -6.24
C ASN A 51 -1.13 -6.83 -6.73
N ILE A 52 -0.66 -7.74 -5.86
CA ILE A 52 0.48 -8.62 -6.13
C ILE A 52 0.09 -9.98 -6.71
N HIS A 53 -1.21 -10.22 -6.93
CA HIS A 53 -1.73 -11.45 -7.52
C HIS A 53 -1.09 -12.71 -6.90
N ARG A 54 -1.07 -12.79 -5.55
CA ARG A 54 -0.46 -13.91 -4.79
C ARG A 54 1.02 -14.17 -5.14
N ALA A 55 1.75 -13.12 -5.50
CA ALA A 55 3.12 -13.18 -6.03
C ALA A 55 3.28 -14.08 -7.28
N VAL A 56 2.20 -14.29 -8.04
CA VAL A 56 2.22 -15.04 -9.28
C VAL A 56 2.31 -14.06 -10.45
N GLY A 57 3.44 -14.10 -11.14
CA GLY A 57 3.71 -13.21 -12.26
C GLY A 57 2.88 -13.53 -13.52
N THR A 58 2.97 -12.64 -14.52
CA THR A 58 2.31 -12.82 -15.82
C THR A 58 2.84 -14.03 -16.61
N ASP A 59 3.95 -14.62 -16.19
CA ASP A 59 4.52 -15.89 -16.66
C ASP A 59 4.00 -17.11 -15.86
N ARG A 60 3.02 -16.91 -14.96
CA ARG A 60 2.40 -17.92 -14.10
C ARG A 60 3.37 -18.57 -13.10
N ARG A 61 4.47 -17.89 -12.75
CA ARG A 61 5.43 -18.38 -11.76
C ARG A 61 5.22 -17.65 -10.45
N TYR A 62 5.15 -18.40 -9.35
CA TYR A 62 5.19 -17.85 -8.00
C TYR A 62 6.62 -17.33 -7.71
N ARG A 63 6.78 -16.04 -7.49
CA ARG A 63 8.06 -15.35 -7.33
C ARG A 63 7.93 -14.13 -6.41
N PRO A 64 7.84 -14.35 -5.09
CA PRO A 64 7.78 -13.24 -4.12
C PRO A 64 9.03 -12.35 -4.14
N ASP A 65 10.18 -12.91 -4.56
CA ASP A 65 11.41 -12.15 -4.78
C ASP A 65 11.26 -11.05 -5.84
N ARG A 66 10.45 -11.25 -6.86
CA ARG A 66 10.14 -10.20 -7.84
C ARG A 66 9.30 -9.08 -7.23
N ILE A 67 8.35 -9.43 -6.38
CA ILE A 67 7.56 -8.42 -5.66
C ILE A 67 8.48 -7.60 -4.75
N ALA A 68 9.35 -8.26 -3.98
CA ALA A 68 10.33 -7.59 -3.11
C ALA A 68 11.21 -6.62 -3.91
N ALA A 69 11.75 -7.06 -5.06
CA ALA A 69 12.58 -6.20 -5.90
C ALA A 69 11.80 -5.01 -6.51
N VAL A 70 10.50 -5.18 -6.83
CA VAL A 70 9.64 -4.05 -7.24
C VAL A 70 9.42 -3.07 -6.07
N LEU A 71 9.26 -3.57 -4.84
CA LEU A 71 9.15 -2.72 -3.64
C LEU A 71 10.45 -1.93 -3.38
N GLU A 72 11.61 -2.52 -3.66
CA GLU A 72 12.91 -1.82 -3.60
C GLU A 72 13.00 -0.72 -4.67
N GLU A 73 12.57 -0.98 -5.92
CA GLU A 73 12.53 0.05 -6.96
C GLU A 73 11.65 1.24 -6.54
N LEU A 74 10.54 0.97 -5.85
CA LEU A 74 9.58 1.97 -5.40
C LEU A 74 10.07 2.73 -4.17
N ASP A 75 10.79 2.08 -3.28
CA ASP A 75 11.33 2.62 -2.02
C ASP A 75 10.32 3.52 -1.27
N ALA A 76 9.07 3.07 -1.18
CA ALA A 76 7.95 3.84 -0.67
C ALA A 76 7.88 3.83 0.87
N ASP A 77 7.27 4.87 1.45
CA ASP A 77 7.07 4.97 2.91
C ASP A 77 5.95 4.07 3.41
N ILE A 78 4.91 3.89 2.58
CA ILE A 78 3.73 3.09 2.88
C ILE A 78 3.33 2.30 1.62
N VAL A 79 3.06 1.00 1.78
CA VAL A 79 2.63 0.12 0.70
C VAL A 79 1.39 -0.66 1.11
N ALA A 80 0.29 -0.47 0.40
CA ALA A 80 -0.90 -1.30 0.52
C ALA A 80 -0.86 -2.41 -0.53
N LEU A 81 -0.81 -3.65 -0.08
CA LEU A 81 -0.81 -4.84 -0.91
C LEU A 81 -2.21 -5.45 -0.95
N GLN A 82 -2.63 -5.91 -2.12
CA GLN A 82 -3.84 -6.69 -2.31
C GLN A 82 -3.47 -8.08 -2.83
N GLU A 83 -4.36 -9.04 -2.62
CA GLU A 83 -4.18 -10.45 -2.98
C GLU A 83 -2.92 -11.06 -2.36
N VAL A 84 -2.67 -10.74 -1.11
CA VAL A 84 -1.61 -11.38 -0.33
C VAL A 84 -2.10 -12.74 0.15
N GLU A 85 -1.33 -13.77 -0.13
CA GLU A 85 -1.51 -15.11 0.44
C GLU A 85 -0.32 -15.41 1.36
N SER A 86 -0.58 -15.87 2.58
CA SER A 86 0.46 -16.14 3.59
C SER A 86 0.02 -17.16 4.61
N GLY A 87 0.98 -17.83 5.29
CA GLY A 87 0.70 -18.74 6.40
C GLY A 87 0.46 -20.19 6.02
N SER A 88 0.58 -20.59 4.75
CA SER A 88 0.64 -22.00 4.39
C SER A 88 2.04 -22.55 4.66
N SER A 89 2.18 -23.91 4.74
CA SER A 89 3.48 -24.54 4.95
C SER A 89 4.54 -24.20 3.88
N ASN A 90 4.14 -23.64 2.77
CA ASN A 90 5.00 -23.29 1.63
C ASN A 90 4.88 -21.83 1.19
N ASP A 91 4.01 -21.02 1.80
CA ASP A 91 3.79 -19.63 1.43
C ASP A 91 3.98 -18.72 2.65
N HIS A 92 5.06 -17.98 2.65
CA HIS A 92 5.44 -16.98 3.63
C HIS A 92 5.64 -15.62 2.94
N THR A 93 4.82 -15.32 1.92
CA THR A 93 5.00 -14.11 1.09
C THR A 93 5.06 -12.86 1.96
N LEU A 94 4.14 -12.69 2.91
CA LEU A 94 4.09 -11.48 3.72
C LEU A 94 5.30 -11.35 4.63
N GLU A 95 5.70 -12.44 5.29
CA GLU A 95 6.89 -12.48 6.16
C GLU A 95 8.17 -12.25 5.35
N TYR A 96 8.25 -12.82 4.14
CA TYR A 96 9.37 -12.59 3.24
C TYR A 96 9.48 -11.12 2.83
N LEU A 97 8.36 -10.50 2.41
CA LEU A 97 8.34 -9.08 2.02
C LEU A 97 8.66 -8.17 3.21
N ALA A 98 8.15 -8.48 4.40
CA ALA A 98 8.45 -7.74 5.63
C ALA A 98 9.94 -7.82 6.00
N GLY A 99 10.51 -9.02 5.97
CA GLY A 99 11.94 -9.22 6.25
C GLY A 99 12.85 -8.52 5.24
N HIS A 100 12.43 -8.47 3.96
CA HIS A 100 13.19 -7.85 2.89
C HIS A 100 13.13 -6.31 2.94
N THR A 101 11.98 -5.75 3.24
CA THR A 101 11.77 -4.28 3.28
C THR A 101 12.11 -3.67 4.64
N GLY A 102 12.13 -4.46 5.71
CA GLY A 102 12.30 -3.98 7.09
C GLY A 102 11.13 -3.13 7.59
N MET A 103 9.97 -3.17 6.91
CA MET A 103 8.79 -2.38 7.25
C MET A 103 7.94 -3.07 8.31
N HIS A 104 7.19 -2.28 9.08
CA HIS A 104 6.11 -2.78 9.93
C HIS A 104 5.00 -3.36 9.07
N VAL A 105 4.38 -4.45 9.54
CA VAL A 105 3.31 -5.15 8.84
C VAL A 105 1.99 -5.03 9.59
N VAL A 106 0.94 -4.70 8.86
CA VAL A 106 -0.45 -4.83 9.32
C VAL A 106 -1.17 -5.76 8.35
N SER A 107 -1.55 -6.96 8.83
CA SER A 107 -2.31 -7.92 8.04
C SER A 107 -3.82 -7.60 8.10
N GLY A 108 -4.51 -7.77 6.97
CA GLY A 108 -5.97 -7.59 6.82
C GLY A 108 -6.56 -8.76 6.05
N PHE A 109 -6.30 -9.98 6.54
CA PHE A 109 -6.83 -11.19 5.93
C PHE A 109 -8.33 -11.29 6.14
N THR A 110 -9.06 -11.63 5.08
CA THR A 110 -10.53 -11.69 5.07
C THR A 110 -11.05 -13.11 4.94
N ARG A 111 -10.20 -14.04 4.53
CA ARG A 111 -10.55 -15.45 4.39
C ARG A 111 -9.34 -16.37 4.52
N VAL A 112 -9.62 -17.64 4.76
CA VAL A 112 -8.66 -18.73 4.61
C VAL A 112 -8.87 -19.35 3.21
N HIS A 113 -7.81 -19.45 2.43
CA HIS A 113 -7.79 -20.09 1.12
C HIS A 113 -6.93 -21.37 1.19
N GLY A 114 -7.57 -22.54 1.23
CA GLY A 114 -6.86 -23.77 1.56
C GLY A 114 -6.36 -23.75 3.02
N ASN A 115 -5.05 -23.75 3.21
CA ASN A 115 -4.38 -23.63 4.51
C ASN A 115 -3.67 -22.28 4.69
N ALA A 116 -3.95 -21.30 3.82
CA ALA A 116 -3.33 -19.97 3.86
C ALA A 116 -4.35 -18.89 4.13
N ASP A 117 -3.94 -17.87 4.83
CA ASP A 117 -4.67 -16.62 4.98
C ASP A 117 -4.57 -15.82 3.68
N TYR A 118 -5.66 -15.16 3.28
CA TYR A 118 -5.74 -14.37 2.06
C TYR A 118 -6.45 -13.03 2.30
N GLY A 119 -5.90 -11.97 1.72
CA GLY A 119 -6.50 -10.64 1.83
C GLY A 119 -5.55 -9.50 1.50
N ASN A 120 -5.69 -8.42 2.26
CA ASN A 120 -4.86 -7.24 2.15
C ASN A 120 -3.73 -7.25 3.18
N ALA A 121 -2.66 -6.50 2.91
CA ALA A 121 -1.66 -6.16 3.89
C ALA A 121 -1.21 -4.70 3.72
N LEU A 122 -0.78 -4.08 4.80
CA LEU A 122 -0.15 -2.77 4.79
C LEU A 122 1.28 -2.93 5.32
N LEU A 123 2.24 -2.49 4.52
CA LEU A 123 3.63 -2.33 4.93
C LEU A 123 3.87 -0.84 5.16
N THR A 124 4.53 -0.48 6.25
CA THR A 124 4.81 0.92 6.59
C THR A 124 6.14 1.07 7.29
N ARG A 125 6.89 2.12 6.95
CA ARG A 125 8.13 2.51 7.68
C ARG A 125 7.84 3.05 9.07
N PHE A 126 6.59 3.46 9.31
CA PHE A 126 6.15 4.09 10.55
C PHE A 126 5.45 3.08 11.43
N ALA A 127 5.67 3.18 12.74
CA ALA A 127 4.96 2.32 13.68
C ALA A 127 3.45 2.60 13.62
N PRO A 128 2.61 1.56 13.49
CA PRO A 128 1.16 1.72 13.59
C PRO A 128 0.77 2.03 15.06
N GLU A 129 0.00 3.11 15.26
CA GLU A 129 -0.52 3.53 16.57
C GLU A 129 -1.89 2.89 16.85
N ALA A 130 -2.70 2.75 15.82
CA ALA A 130 -4.01 2.12 15.90
C ALA A 130 -4.31 1.36 14.62
N VAL A 131 -4.97 0.22 14.74
CA VAL A 131 -5.38 -0.62 13.61
C VAL A 131 -6.80 -1.10 13.83
N ASN A 132 -7.66 -0.90 12.84
CA ASN A 132 -9.00 -1.45 12.78
C ASN A 132 -9.18 -2.26 11.49
N GLN A 133 -9.98 -3.31 11.56
CA GLN A 133 -10.40 -4.10 10.40
C GLN A 133 -11.85 -3.75 10.08
N ILE A 134 -12.12 -3.44 8.83
CA ILE A 134 -13.47 -3.12 8.34
C ILE A 134 -13.96 -4.29 7.51
N ASP A 135 -15.01 -4.96 7.97
CA ASP A 135 -15.65 -6.02 7.17
C ASP A 135 -16.52 -5.38 6.08
N LEU A 136 -16.17 -5.64 4.82
CA LEU A 136 -16.90 -5.20 3.64
C LEU A 136 -17.57 -6.36 2.91
N THR A 137 -17.71 -7.50 3.57
CA THR A 137 -18.26 -8.72 2.99
C THR A 137 -19.73 -8.55 2.62
N VAL A 138 -20.06 -8.87 1.39
CA VAL A 138 -21.45 -8.92 0.89
C VAL A 138 -21.88 -10.37 0.76
N LYS A 139 -23.05 -10.70 1.32
CA LYS A 139 -23.56 -12.08 1.29
C LYS A 139 -23.60 -12.64 -0.12
N GLY A 140 -23.01 -13.82 -0.31
CA GLY A 140 -22.94 -14.50 -1.60
C GLY A 140 -21.86 -13.97 -2.56
N CYS A 141 -20.97 -13.13 -2.06
CA CYS A 141 -19.76 -12.68 -2.72
C CYS A 141 -18.52 -13.18 -1.96
N GLU A 142 -17.36 -12.97 -2.54
CA GLU A 142 -16.08 -13.23 -1.90
C GLU A 142 -15.89 -12.27 -0.71
N PRO A 143 -15.43 -12.75 0.45
CA PRO A 143 -15.13 -11.85 1.57
C PRO A 143 -14.15 -10.75 1.20
N ARG A 144 -14.50 -9.52 1.57
CA ARG A 144 -13.69 -8.31 1.34
C ARG A 144 -13.59 -7.51 2.62
N GLY A 145 -12.53 -6.74 2.75
CA GLY A 145 -12.31 -5.89 3.91
C GLY A 145 -11.43 -4.70 3.59
N ALA A 146 -11.29 -3.83 4.57
CA ALA A 146 -10.29 -2.78 4.55
C ALA A 146 -9.51 -2.75 5.87
N ILE A 147 -8.23 -2.41 5.76
CA ILE A 147 -7.37 -2.08 6.89
C ILE A 147 -7.50 -0.57 7.10
N ASP A 148 -7.81 -0.14 8.31
CA ASP A 148 -7.75 1.25 8.73
C ASP A 148 -6.64 1.39 9.78
N ALA A 149 -5.51 1.95 9.41
CA ALA A 149 -4.35 2.11 10.26
C ALA A 149 -4.01 3.59 10.44
N THR A 150 -3.74 3.99 11.69
CA THR A 150 -3.13 5.28 12.01
C THR A 150 -1.64 5.04 12.23
N VAL A 151 -0.79 5.78 11.50
CA VAL A 151 0.67 5.62 11.55
C VAL A 151 1.35 6.88 12.07
N ALA A 152 2.38 6.70 12.90
CA ALA A 152 3.15 7.77 13.52
C ALA A 152 4.22 8.32 12.57
N CYS A 153 3.85 9.18 11.63
CA CYS A 153 4.81 9.75 10.67
C CYS A 153 5.64 10.93 11.21
N THR A 154 5.67 11.12 12.52
CA THR A 154 6.49 12.16 13.17
C THR A 154 7.99 11.98 12.93
N ALA A 155 8.46 10.74 12.78
CA ALA A 155 9.86 10.45 12.41
C ALA A 155 10.22 10.98 11.00
N ALA A 156 9.25 11.12 10.10
CA ALA A 156 9.40 11.79 8.80
C ALA A 156 9.20 13.31 8.89
N GLY A 157 9.05 13.86 10.09
CA GLY A 157 8.86 15.29 10.30
C GLY A 157 7.42 15.77 10.16
N CYS A 158 6.41 14.88 10.13
CA CYS A 158 5.00 15.27 10.04
C CYS A 158 4.49 15.85 11.37
N ALA A 159 3.59 16.85 11.30
CA ALA A 159 3.00 17.48 12.47
C ALA A 159 1.91 16.64 13.15
N SER A 160 1.34 15.67 12.46
CA SER A 160 0.25 14.82 12.96
C SER A 160 0.38 13.40 12.42
N PRO A 161 -0.23 12.40 13.11
CA PRO A 161 -0.39 11.06 12.56
C PRO A 161 -1.15 11.07 11.22
N LEU A 162 -0.92 10.04 10.42
CA LEU A 162 -1.57 9.82 9.14
C LEU A 162 -2.47 8.60 9.22
N ARG A 163 -3.72 8.74 8.76
CA ARG A 163 -4.65 7.62 8.62
C ARG A 163 -4.54 7.01 7.23
N VAL A 164 -4.38 5.71 7.15
CA VAL A 164 -4.26 4.95 5.90
C VAL A 164 -5.34 3.88 5.84
N ILE A 165 -6.18 3.93 4.82
CA ILE A 165 -7.25 2.96 4.60
C ILE A 165 -6.94 2.18 3.33
N ALA A 166 -6.53 0.93 3.49
CA ALA A 166 -6.18 0.04 2.39
C ALA A 166 -7.31 -0.96 2.13
N THR A 167 -7.77 -1.09 0.89
CA THR A 167 -8.90 -1.96 0.54
C THR A 167 -8.69 -2.70 -0.76
N HIS A 168 -9.47 -3.77 -0.96
CA HIS A 168 -9.67 -4.46 -2.23
C HIS A 168 -11.16 -4.74 -2.38
N LEU A 169 -11.82 -4.05 -3.31
CA LEU A 169 -13.27 -4.15 -3.49
C LEU A 169 -13.65 -5.34 -4.37
N GLY A 170 -14.92 -5.72 -4.31
CA GLY A 170 -15.45 -6.86 -5.03
C GLY A 170 -15.63 -6.63 -6.54
N LEU A 171 -15.78 -7.73 -7.27
CA LEU A 171 -15.84 -7.73 -8.73
C LEU A 171 -17.21 -7.29 -9.29
N ARG A 172 -18.29 -7.44 -8.52
CA ARG A 172 -19.66 -7.16 -9.00
C ARG A 172 -20.03 -5.68 -8.77
N PRO A 173 -20.65 -4.99 -9.74
CA PRO A 173 -21.03 -3.58 -9.57
C PRO A 173 -21.95 -3.29 -8.37
N GLY A 174 -22.87 -4.22 -8.06
CA GLY A 174 -23.76 -4.11 -6.89
C GLY A 174 -23.00 -4.22 -5.57
N GLU A 175 -22.09 -5.18 -5.51
CA GLU A 175 -21.20 -5.42 -4.39
C GLU A 175 -20.34 -4.16 -4.09
N ARG A 176 -19.64 -3.63 -5.09
CA ARG A 176 -18.81 -2.43 -4.94
C ARG A 176 -19.61 -1.22 -4.44
N ARG A 177 -20.85 -1.03 -4.94
CA ARG A 177 -21.71 0.05 -4.46
C ARG A 177 -21.99 -0.08 -2.96
N HIS A 178 -22.30 -1.28 -2.50
CA HIS A 178 -22.55 -1.53 -1.08
C HIS A 178 -21.29 -1.29 -0.25
N GLN A 179 -20.17 -1.85 -0.68
CA GLN A 179 -18.88 -1.72 0.00
C GLN A 179 -18.41 -0.26 0.11
N VAL A 180 -18.53 0.53 -0.96
CA VAL A 180 -18.17 1.95 -0.92
C VAL A 180 -19.08 2.74 0.02
N GLN A 181 -20.39 2.45 0.06
CA GLN A 181 -21.28 3.10 1.02
C GLN A 181 -20.92 2.77 2.47
N GLN A 182 -20.63 1.50 2.78
CA GLN A 182 -20.15 1.09 4.10
C GLN A 182 -18.86 1.81 4.47
N LEU A 183 -17.89 1.84 3.55
CA LEU A 183 -16.59 2.48 3.77
C LEU A 183 -16.75 3.99 4.03
N LEU A 184 -17.54 4.70 3.21
CA LEU A 184 -17.77 6.13 3.38
C LEU A 184 -18.52 6.45 4.70
N ASN A 185 -19.50 5.64 5.08
CA ASN A 185 -20.18 5.79 6.36
C ASN A 185 -19.19 5.61 7.53
N TYR A 186 -18.31 4.62 7.45
CA TYR A 186 -17.29 4.39 8.47
C TYR A 186 -16.30 5.58 8.56
N VAL A 187 -15.80 6.06 7.42
CA VAL A 187 -14.84 7.18 7.39
C VAL A 187 -15.47 8.46 7.94
N ALA A 188 -16.75 8.71 7.64
CA ALA A 188 -17.47 9.91 8.09
C ALA A 188 -17.67 9.99 9.62
N THR A 189 -17.59 8.87 10.33
CA THR A 189 -17.75 8.82 11.81
C THR A 189 -16.44 8.98 12.57
N ALA A 190 -15.30 8.97 11.87
CA ALA A 190 -13.98 9.01 12.49
C ALA A 190 -13.49 10.43 12.77
N HIS A 191 -12.50 10.55 13.67
CA HIS A 191 -11.83 11.81 13.93
C HIS A 191 -11.12 12.33 12.66
N PRO A 192 -11.11 13.66 12.45
CA PRO A 192 -10.47 14.26 11.29
C PRO A 192 -8.93 14.15 11.41
N LEU A 193 -8.35 13.28 10.59
CA LEU A 193 -6.91 13.16 10.36
C LEU A 193 -6.65 13.30 8.87
N PRO A 194 -5.45 13.73 8.46
CA PRO A 194 -5.02 13.51 7.09
C PRO A 194 -5.22 12.03 6.74
N THR A 195 -5.95 11.75 5.67
CA THR A 195 -6.39 10.39 5.35
C THR A 195 -6.03 10.01 3.93
N ILE A 196 -5.47 8.84 3.76
CA ILE A 196 -5.27 8.22 2.45
C ILE A 196 -6.20 7.01 2.35
N LEU A 197 -6.98 6.95 1.28
CA LEU A 197 -7.71 5.76 0.87
C LEU A 197 -7.08 5.22 -0.41
N LEU A 198 -6.67 3.95 -0.41
CA LEU A 198 -6.04 3.35 -1.56
C LEU A 198 -6.38 1.87 -1.71
N GLY A 199 -6.18 1.35 -2.92
CA GLY A 199 -6.38 -0.07 -3.20
C GLY A 199 -6.88 -0.33 -4.61
N ASP A 200 -7.06 -1.61 -4.92
CA ASP A 200 -7.76 -2.08 -6.09
C ASP A 200 -9.28 -1.98 -5.85
N VAL A 201 -9.89 -1.00 -6.51
CA VAL A 201 -11.34 -0.75 -6.37
C VAL A 201 -12.18 -1.53 -7.38
N ASN A 202 -11.54 -2.26 -8.29
CA ASN A 202 -12.19 -3.10 -9.31
C ASN A 202 -13.27 -2.36 -10.13
N GLU A 203 -13.21 -1.02 -10.24
CA GLU A 203 -14.16 -0.25 -11.02
C GLU A 203 -13.64 0.00 -12.43
N TRP A 204 -14.21 -0.70 -13.36
CA TRP A 204 -13.80 -0.71 -14.77
C TRP A 204 -14.18 0.57 -15.52
N PHE A 205 -15.19 1.29 -15.03
CA PHE A 205 -15.72 2.48 -15.69
C PHE A 205 -15.36 3.74 -14.89
N LEU A 206 -14.72 4.72 -15.53
CA LEU A 206 -14.32 5.98 -14.89
C LEU A 206 -15.52 6.79 -14.38
N TRP A 207 -16.73 6.51 -14.89
CA TRP A 207 -18.00 7.14 -14.48
C TRP A 207 -18.85 6.25 -13.55
N GLY A 208 -18.27 5.15 -13.05
CA GLY A 208 -18.94 4.23 -12.13
C GLY A 208 -19.49 4.94 -10.88
N ARG A 209 -20.63 4.50 -10.35
CA ARG A 209 -21.22 5.10 -9.14
C ARG A 209 -20.26 5.05 -7.94
N PRO A 210 -19.55 3.95 -7.68
CA PRO A 210 -18.58 3.89 -6.60
C PRO A 210 -17.55 5.02 -6.67
N LEU A 211 -16.94 5.26 -7.84
CA LEU A 211 -15.97 6.33 -8.03
C LEU A 211 -16.58 7.73 -7.83
N ARG A 212 -17.81 7.97 -8.32
CA ARG A 212 -18.48 9.25 -8.11
C ARG A 212 -18.72 9.57 -6.65
N TRP A 213 -19.08 8.56 -5.82
CA TRP A 213 -19.26 8.75 -4.38
C TRP A 213 -17.92 8.99 -3.67
N LEU A 214 -16.87 8.25 -4.05
CA LEU A 214 -15.52 8.46 -3.52
C LEU A 214 -14.99 9.86 -3.92
N HIS A 215 -15.19 10.28 -5.16
CA HIS A 215 -14.81 11.63 -5.62
C HIS A 215 -15.60 12.75 -4.95
N ALA A 216 -16.86 12.52 -4.59
CA ALA A 216 -17.67 13.49 -3.85
C ALA A 216 -17.17 13.68 -2.41
N TYR A 217 -16.58 12.65 -1.80
CA TYR A 217 -16.07 12.69 -0.44
C TYR A 217 -14.60 13.13 -0.37
N PHE A 218 -13.72 12.54 -1.20
CA PHE A 218 -12.26 12.76 -1.17
C PHE A 218 -11.76 13.75 -2.23
N GLU A 219 -12.65 14.31 -3.03
CA GLU A 219 -12.34 15.02 -4.27
C GLU A 219 -11.69 14.11 -5.33
N GLN A 220 -11.68 14.58 -6.57
CA GLN A 220 -11.13 13.79 -7.68
C GLN A 220 -9.60 13.83 -7.66
N THR A 221 -8.97 12.66 -7.71
CA THR A 221 -7.52 12.51 -7.89
C THR A 221 -7.17 12.07 -9.31
N PRO A 222 -5.97 12.38 -9.79
CA PRO A 222 -5.49 11.83 -11.06
C PRO A 222 -5.56 10.31 -11.05
N HIS A 223 -5.80 9.72 -12.21
CA HIS A 223 -5.80 8.28 -12.39
C HIS A 223 -4.92 7.90 -13.57
N THR A 224 -4.32 6.72 -13.48
CA THR A 224 -3.51 6.14 -14.53
C THR A 224 -3.82 4.65 -14.62
N ALA A 225 -3.66 4.09 -15.82
CA ALA A 225 -3.92 2.68 -16.04
C ALA A 225 -2.83 1.82 -15.36
N THR A 226 -3.29 0.76 -14.65
CA THR A 226 -2.46 -0.20 -13.94
C THR A 226 -2.66 -1.64 -14.45
N PHE A 227 -3.82 -1.93 -15.06
CA PHE A 227 -4.21 -3.27 -15.49
C PHE A 227 -4.53 -3.35 -16.99
N PRO A 228 -4.19 -4.43 -17.68
CA PRO A 228 -3.21 -5.45 -17.27
C PRO A 228 -1.77 -4.90 -17.36
N SER A 229 -0.87 -5.38 -16.51
CA SER A 229 0.48 -4.81 -16.33
C SER A 229 1.31 -4.72 -17.62
N ARG A 230 1.16 -5.66 -18.55
CA ARG A 230 1.89 -5.68 -19.81
C ARG A 230 1.44 -4.58 -20.79
N LEU A 231 0.13 -4.31 -20.84
CA LEU A 231 -0.48 -3.27 -21.66
C LEU A 231 -1.59 -2.58 -20.86
N PRO A 232 -1.26 -1.65 -19.96
CA PRO A 232 -2.23 -1.06 -19.05
C PRO A 232 -3.22 -0.17 -19.77
N VAL A 233 -4.51 -0.50 -19.65
CA VAL A 233 -5.65 0.22 -20.24
C VAL A 233 -6.72 0.58 -19.19
N PHE A 234 -6.79 -0.18 -18.07
CA PHE A 234 -7.76 0.06 -17.00
C PHE A 234 -7.09 0.62 -15.77
N ALA A 235 -7.73 1.61 -15.14
CA ALA A 235 -7.29 2.21 -13.90
C ALA A 235 -8.12 1.59 -12.75
N LEU A 236 -7.81 0.35 -12.38
CA LEU A 236 -8.50 -0.38 -11.31
C LEU A 236 -8.00 0.01 -9.93
N ASP A 237 -6.71 0.30 -9.82
CA ASP A 237 -6.06 0.80 -8.61
C ASP A 237 -6.26 2.30 -8.47
N ARG A 238 -6.50 2.77 -7.25
CA ARG A 238 -6.79 4.17 -6.93
C ARG A 238 -6.14 4.61 -5.63
N ILE A 239 -5.81 5.90 -5.58
CA ILE A 239 -5.32 6.57 -4.37
C ILE A 239 -6.04 7.91 -4.23
N TRP A 240 -6.65 8.16 -3.08
CA TRP A 240 -7.21 9.43 -2.67
C TRP A 240 -6.46 9.93 -1.43
N VAL A 241 -6.22 11.22 -1.39
CA VAL A 241 -5.59 11.92 -0.25
C VAL A 241 -6.53 13.03 0.21
N SER A 242 -6.80 13.09 1.49
CA SER A 242 -7.62 14.14 2.12
C SER A 242 -6.83 14.80 3.25
N PRO A 243 -6.67 16.12 3.23
CA PRO A 243 -7.11 17.06 2.20
C PRO A 243 -6.44 16.83 0.83
N ARG A 244 -7.20 17.01 -0.24
CA ARG A 244 -6.73 16.81 -1.62
C ARG A 244 -5.51 17.68 -1.98
N ALA A 245 -5.42 18.87 -1.37
CA ALA A 245 -4.31 19.79 -1.56
C ALA A 245 -2.94 19.20 -1.22
N HIS A 246 -2.90 18.16 -0.36
CA HIS A 246 -1.66 17.46 -0.01
C HIS A 246 -1.14 16.56 -1.13
N LEU A 247 -1.98 16.12 -2.08
CA LEU A 247 -1.56 15.24 -3.17
C LEU A 247 -0.77 16.02 -4.23
N VAL A 248 0.45 15.59 -4.49
CA VAL A 248 1.37 16.16 -5.49
C VAL A 248 1.22 15.47 -6.83
N SER A 249 1.33 14.15 -6.86
CA SER A 249 1.29 13.37 -8.10
C SER A 249 0.76 11.96 -7.88
N VAL A 250 0.26 11.35 -8.97
CA VAL A 250 -0.09 9.92 -9.04
C VAL A 250 0.45 9.36 -10.35
N ALA A 251 1.17 8.25 -10.29
CA ALA A 251 1.74 7.58 -11.45
C ALA A 251 1.75 6.06 -11.30
N SER A 252 1.63 5.32 -12.39
CA SER A 252 1.89 3.88 -12.41
C SER A 252 3.39 3.60 -12.60
N HIS A 253 3.95 2.72 -11.77
CA HIS A 253 5.34 2.28 -11.91
C HIS A 253 5.45 1.23 -13.02
N ARG A 254 6.23 1.52 -14.08
CA ARG A 254 6.23 0.75 -15.32
C ARG A 254 7.58 0.10 -15.64
N SER A 255 8.34 -0.32 -14.63
CA SER A 255 9.60 -1.01 -14.88
C SER A 255 9.41 -2.32 -15.66
N PRO A 256 10.43 -2.83 -16.35
CA PRO A 256 10.37 -4.15 -16.95
C PRO A 256 10.03 -5.25 -15.95
N LEU A 257 10.51 -5.14 -14.72
CA LEU A 257 10.24 -6.07 -13.65
C LEU A 257 8.77 -6.01 -13.20
N ALA A 258 8.22 -4.82 -12.93
CA ALA A 258 6.83 -4.63 -12.52
C ALA A 258 5.83 -5.21 -13.54
N ARG A 259 6.14 -5.14 -14.84
CA ARG A 259 5.30 -5.72 -15.92
C ARG A 259 5.18 -7.24 -15.88
N VAL A 260 6.11 -7.91 -15.21
CA VAL A 260 6.15 -9.38 -15.13
C VAL A 260 5.79 -9.88 -13.74
N ALA A 261 6.06 -9.09 -12.70
CA ALA A 261 5.92 -9.50 -11.30
C ALA A 261 4.46 -9.74 -10.88
N SER A 262 3.51 -8.99 -11.43
CA SER A 262 2.06 -9.15 -11.20
C SER A 262 1.29 -8.83 -12.51
N ASP A 263 0.00 -9.13 -12.55
CA ASP A 263 -0.91 -8.69 -13.61
C ASP A 263 -1.39 -7.23 -13.43
N HIS A 264 -1.13 -6.62 -12.27
CA HIS A 264 -1.26 -5.18 -12.02
C HIS A 264 0.11 -4.50 -11.98
N LEU A 265 0.16 -3.22 -12.34
CA LEU A 265 1.29 -2.34 -12.06
C LEU A 265 1.07 -1.64 -10.71
N PRO A 266 2.15 -1.39 -9.94
CA PRO A 266 2.03 -0.55 -8.76
C PRO A 266 1.56 0.86 -9.11
N LEU A 267 0.64 1.40 -8.30
CA LEU A 267 0.21 2.79 -8.35
C LEU A 267 0.90 3.55 -7.22
N LEU A 268 1.71 4.53 -7.57
CA LEU A 268 2.46 5.40 -6.64
C LEU A 268 1.80 6.77 -6.55
N ALA A 269 1.65 7.30 -5.35
CA ALA A 269 1.33 8.70 -5.12
C ALA A 269 2.40 9.37 -4.25
N CYS A 270 2.72 10.60 -4.64
CA CYS A 270 3.51 11.53 -3.85
C CYS A 270 2.56 12.53 -3.20
N PHE A 271 2.77 12.81 -1.92
CA PHE A 271 2.00 13.80 -1.18
C PHE A 271 2.86 14.50 -0.14
N GLU A 272 2.41 15.65 0.35
CA GLU A 272 3.11 16.48 1.32
C GLU A 272 2.21 16.74 2.53
N LEU A 273 2.70 16.47 3.73
CA LEU A 273 2.00 16.76 4.97
C LEU A 273 2.61 17.95 5.68
N PRO A 274 1.84 18.70 6.49
CA PRO A 274 2.42 19.74 7.34
C PRO A 274 3.55 19.17 8.20
N ALA A 275 4.70 19.81 8.16
CA ALA A 275 5.83 19.44 8.99
C ALA A 275 5.64 19.91 10.44
N ALA A 276 6.19 19.15 11.38
CA ALA A 276 6.27 19.58 12.78
C ALA A 276 7.10 20.86 12.88
N ALA A 277 6.67 21.78 13.72
CA ALA A 277 7.48 22.98 14.02
C ALA A 277 8.82 22.55 14.62
N LEU A 278 9.92 23.09 14.09
CA LEU A 278 11.24 22.86 14.69
C LEU A 278 11.24 23.45 16.10
N PRO A 279 11.66 22.69 17.13
CA PRO A 279 11.82 23.24 18.45
C PRO A 279 12.92 24.33 18.39
N GLY A 280 12.52 25.60 18.54
CA GLY A 280 13.48 26.71 18.65
C GLY A 280 13.38 27.84 17.61
N ALA A 281 12.36 27.90 16.78
CA ALA A 281 12.08 29.06 15.92
C ALA A 281 11.09 30.02 16.62
N ALA A 282 11.51 30.63 17.71
CA ALA A 282 10.82 31.72 18.39
C ALA A 282 11.80 32.87 18.64
#